data_e0d5765617399074e0994838a6499298
#
_entry.id   e0d5765617399074e0994838a6499298
#
_cell.length_a   1.000
_cell.length_b   1.000
_cell.length_c   1.000
_cell.angle_alpha   90.00
_cell.angle_beta   90.00
_cell.angle_gamma   90.00
#
_symmetry.space_group_name_H-M   'P 1'
#
loop_
_entity.id
_entity.type
_entity.pdbx_description
1 polymer ?
#
loop_
_entity_poly.entity_id
_entity_poly.type
_entity_poly.pdbx_seq_one_letter_code
_entity_poly.pdbx_strand_id
1 'polypeptide(L)'
;MLFRSISKDFKRGVEFKNLQFNDVIFSPIICFEVAWNDVLSDQILNGAQFISVHTNNATYAFTNQIKQQFEISRFRAKESGREVVISATTGISAHISREGKVFWKSDEFMPNHHVARIKLYKDITSAVKYNAWINISIFFVLFILIILILIDKVRSRL
;
A
#
# COMPACT_ATOMS: atom_id res chain seq x y z
N MET A 1 31.57 -4.98 -7.65
CA MET A 1 30.53 -6.01 -7.43
C MET A 1 29.78 -6.17 -8.76
N LEU A 2 30.03 -7.26 -9.50
CA LEU A 2 29.37 -7.49 -10.78
C LEU A 2 27.91 -7.87 -10.51
N PHE A 3 26.97 -7.05 -10.90
CA PHE A 3 25.58 -7.45 -11.02
C PHE A 3 25.50 -8.54 -12.09
N ARG A 4 25.32 -9.78 -11.66
CA ARG A 4 24.99 -10.88 -12.56
C ARG A 4 23.63 -10.53 -13.16
N SER A 5 23.57 -10.18 -14.45
CA SER A 5 22.30 -9.95 -15.13
C SER A 5 21.45 -11.23 -15.00
N ILE A 6 20.29 -11.11 -14.39
CA ILE A 6 19.34 -12.20 -14.34
C ILE A 6 18.87 -12.43 -15.79
N SER A 7 19.16 -13.58 -16.35
CA SER A 7 18.91 -13.89 -17.77
C SER A 7 17.44 -14.11 -18.11
N LYS A 8 16.55 -14.09 -17.11
CA LYS A 8 15.09 -14.22 -17.29
C LYS A 8 14.39 -13.31 -16.31
N ASP A 9 13.37 -12.61 -16.81
CA ASP A 9 12.47 -11.80 -16.01
C ASP A 9 11.57 -12.68 -15.13
N PHE A 10 11.11 -12.13 -14.01
CA PHE A 10 10.13 -12.82 -13.17
C PHE A 10 8.80 -12.92 -13.90
N LYS A 11 8.18 -14.11 -13.86
CA LYS A 11 6.82 -14.26 -14.36
C LYS A 11 5.85 -13.49 -13.47
N ARG A 12 5.01 -12.65 -14.09
CA ARG A 12 3.96 -11.92 -13.37
C ARG A 12 3.01 -12.91 -12.67
N GLY A 13 2.67 -12.63 -11.43
CA GLY A 13 1.58 -13.32 -10.73
C GLY A 13 0.22 -13.07 -11.39
N VAL A 14 -0.68 -14.02 -11.26
CA VAL A 14 -2.06 -13.93 -11.83
C VAL A 14 -3.07 -13.45 -10.80
N GLU A 15 -2.75 -13.46 -9.53
CA GLU A 15 -3.62 -13.06 -8.44
C GLU A 15 -2.82 -12.57 -7.23
N PHE A 16 -3.46 -11.76 -6.40
CA PHE A 16 -2.92 -11.34 -5.10
C PHE A 16 -3.39 -12.31 -4.03
N LYS A 17 -2.45 -13.01 -3.38
CA LYS A 17 -2.78 -14.03 -2.37
C LYS A 17 -2.40 -13.56 -0.98
N ASN A 18 -3.33 -13.73 -0.05
CA ASN A 18 -3.02 -13.72 1.35
C ASN A 18 -2.18 -14.94 1.74
N LEU A 19 -1.35 -14.78 2.76
CA LEU A 19 -0.70 -15.90 3.42
C LEU A 19 -1.47 -16.24 4.70
N GLN A 20 -1.47 -17.53 5.04
CA GLN A 20 -2.10 -18.03 6.24
C GLN A 20 -1.08 -18.80 7.08
N PHE A 21 -1.08 -18.50 8.38
CA PHE A 21 -0.35 -19.26 9.38
C PHE A 21 -1.31 -19.56 10.54
N ASN A 22 -1.62 -20.83 10.73
CA ASN A 22 -2.69 -21.29 11.62
C ASN A 22 -4.02 -20.55 11.27
N ASP A 23 -4.62 -19.89 12.25
CA ASP A 23 -5.87 -19.14 12.09
C ASP A 23 -5.65 -17.66 11.69
N VAL A 24 -4.42 -17.26 11.45
CA VAL A 24 -4.05 -15.88 11.09
C VAL A 24 -3.86 -15.76 9.60
N ILE A 25 -4.65 -14.89 8.97
CA ILE A 25 -4.53 -14.54 7.56
C ILE A 25 -3.92 -13.14 7.47
N PHE A 26 -2.90 -12.96 6.65
CA PHE A 26 -2.27 -11.66 6.48
C PHE A 26 -1.94 -11.35 5.02
N SER A 27 -1.88 -10.06 4.73
CA SER A 27 -1.55 -9.50 3.42
C SER A 27 -0.03 -9.36 3.29
N PRO A 28 0.66 -10.16 2.47
CA PRO A 28 2.05 -9.93 2.14
C PRO A 28 2.12 -8.86 1.04
N ILE A 29 2.83 -7.80 1.29
CA ILE A 29 3.06 -6.70 0.33
C ILE A 29 4.55 -6.60 0.05
N ILE A 30 4.91 -6.59 -1.22
CA ILE A 30 6.30 -6.52 -1.65
C ILE A 30 6.62 -5.10 -2.11
N CYS A 31 7.49 -4.43 -1.34
CA CYS A 31 8.06 -3.13 -1.69
C CYS A 31 6.99 -2.08 -2.02
N PHE A 32 7.04 -1.49 -3.21
CA PHE A 32 6.16 -0.40 -3.62
C PHE A 32 4.73 -0.84 -3.97
N GLU A 33 4.41 -2.14 -3.91
CA GLU A 33 3.02 -2.62 -4.02
C GLU A 33 2.09 -1.98 -2.98
N VAL A 34 2.64 -1.55 -1.84
CA VAL A 34 1.89 -0.80 -0.82
C VAL A 34 1.24 0.48 -1.38
N ALA A 35 1.74 1.03 -2.46
CA ALA A 35 1.17 2.21 -3.13
C ALA A 35 -0.11 1.87 -3.94
N TRP A 36 -0.30 0.61 -4.32
CA TRP A 36 -1.42 0.19 -5.16
C TRP A 36 -2.61 -0.21 -4.31
N ASN A 37 -3.66 0.57 -4.41
CA ASN A 37 -4.86 0.39 -3.60
C ASN A 37 -5.58 -0.93 -3.91
N ASP A 38 -5.65 -1.31 -5.19
CA ASP A 38 -6.37 -2.51 -5.62
C ASP A 38 -5.78 -3.78 -5.03
N VAL A 39 -4.42 -3.87 -4.96
CA VAL A 39 -3.70 -4.99 -4.35
C VAL A 39 -4.14 -5.17 -2.91
N LEU A 40 -4.11 -4.08 -2.15
CA LEU A 40 -4.41 -4.11 -0.72
C LEU A 40 -5.89 -4.36 -0.46
N SER A 41 -6.78 -3.67 -1.19
CA SER A 41 -8.22 -3.81 -1.04
C SER A 41 -8.68 -5.24 -1.29
N ASP A 42 -8.17 -5.87 -2.36
CA ASP A 42 -8.48 -7.27 -2.68
C ASP A 42 -8.05 -8.21 -1.53
N GLN A 43 -6.85 -8.05 -1.03
CA GLN A 43 -6.33 -8.89 0.07
C GLN A 43 -7.12 -8.69 1.38
N ILE A 44 -7.55 -7.47 1.69
CA ILE A 44 -8.39 -7.20 2.88
C ILE A 44 -9.78 -7.80 2.71
N LEU A 45 -10.40 -7.66 1.54
CA LEU A 45 -11.69 -8.28 1.24
C LEU A 45 -11.62 -9.80 1.30
N ASN A 46 -10.48 -10.40 0.99
CA ASN A 46 -10.19 -11.83 1.11
C ASN A 46 -9.70 -12.24 2.52
N GLY A 47 -9.92 -11.39 3.54
CA GLY A 47 -9.81 -11.76 4.94
C GLY A 47 -8.48 -11.46 5.62
N ALA A 48 -7.58 -10.68 5.02
CA ALA A 48 -6.34 -10.28 5.68
C ALA A 48 -6.62 -9.48 6.97
N GLN A 49 -5.99 -9.89 8.06
CA GLN A 49 -6.21 -9.36 9.41
C GLN A 49 -5.15 -8.33 9.82
N PHE A 50 -3.98 -8.34 9.18
CA PHE A 50 -2.92 -7.33 9.24
C PHE A 50 -2.14 -7.33 7.93
N ILE A 51 -1.25 -6.35 7.76
CA ILE A 51 -0.43 -6.16 6.56
C ILE A 51 1.04 -6.34 6.93
N SER A 52 1.77 -7.13 6.13
CA SER A 52 3.20 -7.34 6.26
C SER A 52 3.91 -6.84 5.01
N VAL A 53 4.61 -5.72 5.11
CA VAL A 53 5.35 -5.10 4.00
C VAL A 53 6.81 -5.55 4.06
N HIS A 54 7.29 -6.16 3.00
CA HIS A 54 8.67 -6.59 2.83
C HIS A 54 9.35 -5.76 1.76
N THR A 55 10.43 -5.06 2.09
CA THR A 55 11.04 -4.13 1.15
C THR A 55 12.57 -4.15 1.20
N ASN A 56 13.16 -3.91 0.04
CA ASN A 56 14.57 -3.59 -0.09
C ASN A 56 14.70 -2.21 -0.76
N ASN A 57 15.07 -1.22 0.02
CA ASN A 57 15.18 0.16 -0.42
C ASN A 57 16.60 0.56 -0.87
N ALA A 58 17.51 -0.40 -1.06
CA ALA A 58 18.90 -0.13 -1.41
C ALA A 58 19.05 0.71 -2.70
N THR A 59 18.16 0.49 -3.68
CA THR A 59 18.16 1.25 -4.95
C THR A 59 17.72 2.70 -4.80
N TYR A 60 17.00 3.03 -3.73
CA TYR A 60 16.57 4.40 -3.44
C TYR A 60 17.63 5.23 -2.76
N ALA A 61 18.69 4.58 -2.24
CA ALA A 61 19.79 5.21 -1.53
C ALA A 61 19.31 6.26 -0.50
N PHE A 62 19.88 7.48 -0.55
CA PHE A 62 19.52 8.56 0.38
C PHE A 62 18.42 9.47 -0.15
N THR A 63 17.51 8.96 -0.99
CA THR A 63 16.39 9.74 -1.52
C THR A 63 15.19 9.74 -0.56
N ASN A 64 14.27 10.69 -0.77
CA ASN A 64 13.03 10.75 0.00
C ASN A 64 12.05 9.61 -0.29
N GLN A 65 12.32 8.73 -1.25
CA GLN A 65 11.43 7.61 -1.59
C GLN A 65 11.24 6.63 -0.43
N ILE A 66 12.26 6.44 0.41
CA ILE A 66 12.15 5.62 1.63
C ILE A 66 11.08 6.19 2.56
N LYS A 67 11.13 7.50 2.82
CA LYS A 67 10.16 8.20 3.67
C LYS A 67 8.76 8.21 3.05
N GLN A 68 8.67 8.39 1.74
CA GLN A 68 7.38 8.32 1.02
C GLN A 68 6.73 6.95 1.15
N GLN A 69 7.49 5.87 0.95
CA GLN A 69 6.97 4.51 1.11
C GLN A 69 6.48 4.26 2.55
N PHE A 70 7.22 4.73 3.54
CA PHE A 70 6.83 4.65 4.94
C PHE A 70 5.50 5.41 5.20
N GLU A 71 5.37 6.65 4.71
CA GLU A 71 4.12 7.43 4.88
C GLU A 71 2.94 6.83 4.11
N ILE A 72 3.18 6.26 2.93
CA ILE A 72 2.17 5.49 2.21
C ILE A 72 1.69 4.31 3.07
N SER A 73 2.61 3.58 3.69
CA SER A 73 2.27 2.45 4.58
C SER A 73 1.42 2.90 5.79
N ARG A 74 1.71 4.07 6.35
CA ARG A 74 0.89 4.67 7.42
C ARG A 74 -0.52 5.02 6.93
N PHE A 75 -0.62 5.59 5.74
CA PHE A 75 -1.91 5.88 5.12
C PHE A 75 -2.70 4.60 4.88
N ARG A 76 -2.05 3.55 4.36
CA ARG A 76 -2.68 2.24 4.12
C ARG A 76 -3.16 1.58 5.40
N ALA A 77 -2.44 1.70 6.50
CA ALA A 77 -2.89 1.21 7.80
C ALA A 77 -4.25 1.82 8.18
N LYS A 78 -4.38 3.14 8.05
CA LYS A 78 -5.60 3.88 8.36
C LYS A 78 -6.73 3.58 7.37
N GLU A 79 -6.44 3.54 6.09
CA GLU A 79 -7.41 3.26 5.04
C GLU A 79 -8.01 1.85 5.18
N SER A 80 -7.16 0.86 5.38
CA SER A 80 -7.58 -0.54 5.50
C SER A 80 -8.11 -0.92 6.88
N GLY A 81 -7.86 -0.11 7.91
CA GLY A 81 -8.16 -0.45 9.30
C GLY A 81 -7.33 -1.64 9.80
N ARG A 82 -6.10 -1.79 9.33
CA ARG A 82 -5.18 -2.88 9.68
C ARG A 82 -3.90 -2.36 10.27
N GLU A 83 -3.33 -3.11 11.22
CA GLU A 83 -1.95 -2.86 11.62
C GLU A 83 -1.01 -3.23 10.48
N VAL A 84 0.07 -2.45 10.33
CA VAL A 84 1.11 -2.67 9.33
C VAL A 84 2.44 -2.93 10.01
N VAL A 85 3.09 -4.00 9.60
CA VAL A 85 4.48 -4.28 9.97
C VAL A 85 5.33 -4.16 8.73
N ILE A 86 6.36 -3.33 8.78
CA ILE A 86 7.31 -3.14 7.69
C ILE A 86 8.63 -3.80 8.11
N SER A 87 9.13 -4.70 7.26
CA SER A 87 10.46 -5.28 7.36
C SER A 87 11.29 -4.82 6.17
N ALA A 88 12.26 -3.95 6.41
CA ALA A 88 13.13 -3.37 5.41
C ALA A 88 14.59 -3.80 5.60
N THR A 89 15.27 -4.15 4.52
CA THR A 89 16.71 -4.49 4.59
C THR A 89 17.59 -3.24 4.74
N THR A 90 17.19 -2.13 4.13
CA THR A 90 17.95 -0.86 4.12
C THR A 90 17.10 0.37 4.39
N GLY A 91 15.78 0.23 4.36
CA GLY A 91 14.83 1.32 4.59
C GLY A 91 14.39 1.43 6.05
N ILE A 92 13.17 1.91 6.25
CA ILE A 92 12.54 2.03 7.56
C ILE A 92 11.73 0.78 7.85
N SER A 93 12.14 0.01 8.85
CA SER A 93 11.29 -1.02 9.47
C SER A 93 10.37 -0.36 10.49
N ALA A 94 9.12 -0.82 10.60
CA ALA A 94 8.16 -0.18 11.50
C ALA A 94 7.03 -1.09 11.93
N HIS A 95 6.40 -0.73 13.06
CA HIS A 95 5.10 -1.25 13.49
C HIS A 95 4.13 -0.08 13.62
N ILE A 96 3.03 -0.13 12.90
CA ILE A 96 2.07 0.96 12.72
C ILE A 96 0.68 0.46 13.10
N SER A 97 -0.02 1.23 13.92
CA SER A 97 -1.40 0.92 14.33
C SER A 97 -2.39 1.07 13.16
N ARG A 98 -3.59 0.52 13.31
CA ARG A 98 -4.69 0.69 12.35
C ARG A 98 -5.13 2.15 12.14
N GLU A 99 -4.81 3.04 13.06
CA GLU A 99 -5.07 4.49 12.96
C GLU A 99 -3.91 5.25 12.32
N GLY A 100 -2.84 4.56 11.89
CA GLY A 100 -1.64 5.17 11.31
C GLY A 100 -0.65 5.72 12.34
N LYS A 101 -0.83 5.44 13.64
CA LYS A 101 0.12 5.81 14.69
C LYS A 101 1.31 4.86 14.65
N VAL A 102 2.51 5.40 14.69
CA VAL A 102 3.75 4.62 14.73
C VAL A 102 4.00 4.15 16.16
N PHE A 103 3.97 2.85 16.38
CA PHE A 103 4.33 2.25 17.66
C PHE A 103 5.83 2.13 17.80
N TRP A 104 6.51 1.76 16.73
CA TRP A 104 7.95 1.63 16.65
C TRP A 104 8.42 1.85 15.20
N LYS A 105 9.61 2.39 15.03
CA LYS A 105 10.33 2.47 13.76
C LYS A 105 11.83 2.40 13.98
N SER A 106 12.56 1.82 13.01
CA SER A 106 14.02 1.86 12.94
C SER A 106 14.51 3.16 12.32
N ASP A 107 15.80 3.44 12.51
CA ASP A 107 16.53 4.37 11.64
C ASP A 107 16.81 3.71 10.28
N GLU A 108 17.03 4.54 9.26
CA GLU A 108 17.43 4.10 7.93
C GLU A 108 18.86 3.55 7.96
N PHE A 109 19.13 2.47 7.22
CA PHE A 109 20.46 1.86 7.06
C PHE A 109 21.11 1.35 8.36
N MET A 110 20.37 1.25 9.44
CA MET A 110 20.84 0.73 10.72
C MET A 110 20.24 -0.64 11.03
N PRO A 111 21.05 -1.66 11.36
CA PRO A 111 20.53 -2.93 11.83
C PRO A 111 19.69 -2.75 13.10
N ASN A 112 18.48 -3.25 13.07
CA ASN A 112 17.60 -3.18 14.23
C ASN A 112 16.63 -4.38 14.25
N HIS A 113 16.01 -4.64 15.39
CA HIS A 113 14.98 -5.64 15.54
C HIS A 113 13.88 -5.16 16.49
N HIS A 114 12.68 -5.65 16.26
CA HIS A 114 11.53 -5.35 17.10
C HIS A 114 10.59 -6.54 17.14
N VAL A 115 10.08 -6.85 18.32
CA VAL A 115 9.04 -7.86 18.50
C VAL A 115 7.69 -7.16 18.63
N ALA A 116 6.90 -7.24 17.57
CA ALA A 116 5.58 -6.63 17.49
C ALA A 116 4.50 -7.59 18.05
N ARG A 117 3.62 -7.08 18.92
CA ARG A 117 2.36 -7.74 19.26
C ARG A 117 1.27 -7.14 18.38
N ILE A 118 0.84 -7.87 17.36
CA ILE A 118 -0.11 -7.42 16.36
C ILE A 118 -1.53 -7.74 16.81
N LYS A 119 -2.43 -6.76 16.71
CA LYS A 119 -3.87 -6.99 16.85
C LYS A 119 -4.45 -7.41 15.50
N LEU A 120 -5.31 -8.42 15.53
CA LEU A 120 -5.95 -8.96 14.34
C LEU A 120 -7.34 -8.33 14.19
N TYR A 121 -7.62 -7.76 13.02
CA TYR A 121 -8.89 -7.09 12.72
C TYR A 121 -9.61 -7.81 11.58
N LYS A 122 -10.94 -7.87 11.65
CA LYS A 122 -11.79 -8.50 10.61
C LYS A 122 -12.81 -7.53 10.01
N ASP A 123 -13.03 -6.38 10.65
CA ASP A 123 -13.93 -5.35 10.15
C ASP A 123 -13.39 -4.75 8.83
N ILE A 124 -14.28 -4.38 7.92
CA ILE A 124 -13.93 -3.79 6.62
C ILE A 124 -14.29 -2.31 6.67
N THR A 125 -13.31 -1.45 6.39
CA THR A 125 -13.53 0.00 6.34
C THR A 125 -14.37 0.39 5.12
N SER A 126 -15.04 1.53 5.19
CA SER A 126 -15.78 2.07 4.06
C SER A 126 -14.87 2.37 2.86
N ALA A 127 -13.62 2.77 3.12
CA ALA A 127 -12.63 3.03 2.09
C ALA A 127 -12.32 1.78 1.26
N VAL A 128 -12.11 0.65 1.90
CA VAL A 128 -11.88 -0.64 1.23
C VAL A 128 -13.16 -1.13 0.55
N LYS A 129 -14.30 -1.08 1.27
CA LYS A 129 -15.59 -1.58 0.77
C LYS A 129 -16.05 -0.87 -0.50
N TYR A 130 -15.87 0.43 -0.58
CA TYR A 130 -16.36 1.27 -1.68
C TYR A 130 -15.27 1.77 -2.62
N ASN A 131 -14.05 1.22 -2.54
CA ASN A 131 -12.90 1.65 -3.33
C ASN A 131 -13.22 1.81 -4.82
N ALA A 132 -13.78 0.78 -5.45
CA ALA A 132 -14.13 0.79 -6.87
C ALA A 132 -15.18 1.87 -7.19
N TRP A 133 -16.19 2.02 -6.35
CA TRP A 133 -17.25 3.03 -6.52
C TRP A 133 -16.75 4.45 -6.37
N ILE A 134 -15.82 4.69 -5.44
CA ILE A 134 -15.18 6.00 -5.25
C ILE A 134 -14.44 6.39 -6.53
N ASN A 135 -13.64 5.49 -7.09
CA ASN A 135 -12.90 5.74 -8.31
C ASN A 135 -13.84 6.03 -9.49
N ILE A 136 -14.89 5.22 -9.69
CA ILE A 136 -15.89 5.43 -10.74
C ILE A 136 -16.58 6.78 -10.56
N SER A 137 -16.95 7.16 -9.35
CA SER A 137 -17.60 8.44 -9.05
C SER A 137 -16.72 9.62 -9.40
N ILE A 138 -15.43 9.57 -9.10
CA ILE A 138 -14.46 10.62 -9.45
C ILE A 138 -14.36 10.77 -10.97
N PHE A 139 -14.24 9.67 -11.72
CA PHE A 139 -14.21 9.72 -13.18
C PHE A 139 -15.51 10.31 -13.76
N PHE A 140 -16.65 9.96 -13.21
CA PHE A 140 -17.94 10.49 -13.64
C PHE A 140 -18.08 11.99 -13.41
N VAL A 141 -17.67 12.48 -12.24
CA VAL A 141 -17.66 13.91 -11.92
C VAL A 141 -16.72 14.67 -12.87
N LEU A 142 -15.50 14.16 -13.09
CA LEU A 142 -14.55 14.77 -14.02
C LEU A 142 -15.11 14.82 -15.45
N PHE A 143 -15.76 13.77 -15.89
CA PHE A 143 -16.39 13.70 -17.22
C PHE A 143 -17.49 14.76 -17.38
N ILE A 144 -18.37 14.92 -16.36
CA ILE A 144 -19.40 15.97 -16.36
C ILE A 144 -18.75 17.35 -16.43
N LEU A 145 -17.72 17.62 -15.62
CA LEU A 145 -17.04 18.92 -15.62
C LEU A 145 -16.44 19.24 -17.00
N ILE A 146 -15.80 18.26 -17.66
CA ILE A 146 -15.26 18.43 -19.00
C ILE A 146 -16.39 18.80 -19.99
N ILE A 147 -17.53 18.09 -19.95
CA ILE A 147 -18.68 18.40 -20.81
C ILE A 147 -19.17 19.81 -20.58
N LEU A 148 -19.35 20.24 -19.34
CA LEU A 148 -19.80 21.59 -19.01
C LEU A 148 -18.84 22.66 -19.55
N ILE A 149 -17.54 22.48 -19.42
CA ILE A 149 -16.52 23.38 -19.96
C ILE A 149 -16.61 23.45 -21.50
N LEU A 150 -16.80 22.32 -22.17
CA LEU A 150 -16.93 22.29 -23.62
C LEU A 150 -18.18 22.99 -24.10
N ILE A 151 -19.32 22.80 -23.43
CA ILE A 151 -20.58 23.48 -23.74
C ILE A 151 -20.43 25.01 -23.59
N ASP A 152 -19.85 25.44 -22.47
CA ASP A 152 -19.62 26.88 -22.22
C ASP A 152 -18.72 27.49 -23.29
N LYS A 153 -17.63 26.77 -23.66
CA LYS A 153 -16.72 27.23 -24.73
C LYS A 153 -17.39 27.33 -26.11
N VAL A 154 -18.30 26.43 -26.43
CA VAL A 154 -19.07 26.49 -27.68
C VAL A 154 -20.05 27.68 -27.64
N ARG A 155 -20.76 27.84 -26.50
CA ARG A 155 -21.70 28.92 -26.30
C ARG A 155 -21.07 30.33 -26.36
N SER A 156 -19.84 30.46 -25.87
CA SER A 156 -19.10 31.73 -25.90
C SER A 156 -18.53 32.10 -27.29
N ARG A 157 -18.60 31.19 -28.26
CA ARG A 157 -18.15 31.43 -29.66
C ARG A 157 -19.30 31.69 -30.65
N LEU A 158 -20.53 31.49 -30.21
CA LEU A 158 -21.77 31.82 -30.94
C LEU A 158 -22.29 33.18 -30.51
#